data_aed2d53f3bbc08af49b253fd84524447
#
_entry.id   aed2d53f3bbc08af49b253fd84524447
#
_cell.length_a   1.000
_cell.length_b   1.000
_cell.length_c   1.000
_cell.angle_alpha   90.00
_cell.angle_beta   90.00
_cell.angle_gamma   90.00
#
_symmetry.space_group_name_H-M   'P 1'
#
loop_
_entity.id
_entity.type
_entity.pdbx_description
1 polymer ?
#
loop_
_entity_poly.entity_id
_entity_poly.type
_entity_poly.pdbx_seq_one_letter_code
_entity_poly.pdbx_strand_id
1 'polypeptide(L)'
;CALSFPATENGNKVRVVGTPLDREVIDTARTTGFHTLLKRQLPKAGIEYYQIEDVNKALDGADVVICGVSSFGVDWFADNILPIIPENIPLLSITKGMIDLEDGSMITYPQYFKSKLILNKKLSINAIGGPCTSYELADKDNSVVTFCGYDIVILRMLKSLFESPYYHISLSTDVVGVECAVALKNAYALGVSLAIGLAIGADGSGHEHYNSQAGLFGQSVKEMKHLLEIVGGGEQNIILSAGDLYVTVFGGRTRKVGTLLGQGFSIEESIKQLKGVTLESIVIATRTARGVRVLAKRGIVKLSDFPLLMHVDNIINSGAAAVDIPWKAFETEKI
;
A
#
# COMPACT_ATOMS: atom_id res chain seq x y z
N CYS A 1 -7.28 0.95 -12.59
CA CYS A 1 -7.09 1.15 -14.04
C CYS A 1 -5.91 0.34 -14.59
N ALA A 2 -4.73 0.31 -13.95
CA ALA A 2 -3.58 -0.46 -14.47
C ALA A 2 -3.88 -1.96 -14.66
N LEU A 3 -4.66 -2.59 -13.78
CA LEU A 3 -5.09 -3.99 -13.93
C LEU A 3 -5.98 -4.24 -15.17
N SER A 4 -6.52 -3.19 -15.81
CA SER A 4 -7.28 -3.37 -17.04
C SER A 4 -6.44 -3.90 -18.20
N PHE A 5 -5.10 -3.65 -18.18
CA PHE A 5 -4.18 -4.15 -19.20
C PHE A 5 -4.13 -5.68 -19.23
N PRO A 6 -3.66 -6.37 -18.17
CA PRO A 6 -3.65 -7.83 -18.18
C PRO A 6 -5.05 -8.42 -18.24
N ALA A 7 -6.07 -7.79 -17.63
CA ALA A 7 -7.43 -8.29 -17.68
C ALA A 7 -7.99 -8.35 -19.11
N THR A 8 -7.88 -7.27 -19.88
CA THR A 8 -8.39 -7.23 -21.27
C THR A 8 -7.57 -8.11 -22.21
N GLU A 9 -6.27 -8.27 -21.99
CA GLU A 9 -5.41 -9.17 -22.76
C GLU A 9 -5.82 -10.64 -22.58
N ASN A 10 -6.35 -10.98 -21.40
CA ASN A 10 -6.94 -12.31 -21.13
C ASN A 10 -8.40 -12.43 -21.62
N GLY A 11 -8.88 -11.47 -22.41
CA GLY A 11 -10.23 -11.50 -22.98
C GLY A 11 -11.36 -11.08 -22.03
N ASN A 12 -11.03 -10.56 -20.83
CA ASN A 12 -12.04 -10.12 -19.88
C ASN A 12 -12.59 -8.74 -20.24
N LYS A 13 -13.87 -8.51 -19.94
CA LYS A 13 -14.49 -7.18 -20.01
C LYS A 13 -14.28 -6.44 -18.70
N VAL A 14 -13.81 -5.22 -18.78
CA VAL A 14 -13.52 -4.39 -17.61
C VAL A 14 -14.48 -3.21 -17.55
N ARG A 15 -15.12 -3.00 -16.40
CA ARG A 15 -15.96 -1.85 -16.11
C ARG A 15 -15.25 -0.97 -15.11
N VAL A 16 -14.76 0.18 -15.57
CA VAL A 16 -14.09 1.16 -14.71
C VAL A 16 -15.13 2.12 -14.16
N VAL A 17 -15.27 2.13 -12.83
CA VAL A 17 -16.20 3.01 -12.11
C VAL A 17 -15.38 4.05 -11.35
N GLY A 18 -15.65 5.34 -11.58
CA GLY A 18 -15.05 6.44 -10.83
C GLY A 18 -15.67 6.59 -9.45
N THR A 19 -14.90 7.11 -8.50
CA THR A 19 -15.44 7.65 -7.24
C THR A 19 -16.04 9.05 -7.48
N PRO A 20 -16.73 9.67 -6.50
CA PRO A 20 -17.19 11.06 -6.65
C PRO A 20 -16.10 12.08 -7.00
N LEU A 21 -14.83 11.73 -6.75
CA LEU A 21 -13.67 12.59 -7.03
C LEU A 21 -13.08 12.40 -8.44
N ASP A 22 -13.51 11.37 -9.18
CA ASP A 22 -12.87 10.94 -10.43
C ASP A 22 -13.64 11.35 -11.70
N ARG A 23 -14.63 12.24 -11.59
CA ARG A 23 -15.53 12.60 -12.72
C ARG A 23 -14.77 12.95 -13.99
N GLU A 24 -13.88 13.93 -13.92
CA GLU A 24 -13.09 14.37 -15.08
C GLU A 24 -12.17 13.26 -15.61
N VAL A 25 -11.64 12.44 -14.72
CA VAL A 25 -10.79 11.30 -15.10
C VAL A 25 -11.58 10.29 -15.93
N ILE A 26 -12.80 9.95 -15.48
CA ILE A 26 -13.69 9.01 -16.17
C ILE A 26 -14.18 9.59 -17.50
N ASP A 27 -14.60 10.86 -17.55
CA ASP A 27 -15.08 11.48 -18.77
C ASP A 27 -13.97 11.62 -19.81
N THR A 28 -12.75 11.98 -19.38
CA THR A 28 -11.59 12.00 -20.28
C THR A 28 -11.25 10.61 -20.78
N ALA A 29 -11.23 9.60 -19.90
CA ALA A 29 -10.92 8.23 -20.31
C ALA A 29 -11.99 7.67 -21.28
N ARG A 30 -13.29 7.97 -21.04
CA ARG A 30 -14.40 7.57 -21.91
C ARG A 30 -14.28 8.16 -23.31
N THR A 31 -13.89 9.44 -23.42
CA THR A 31 -13.85 10.15 -24.70
C THR A 31 -12.56 9.94 -25.48
N THR A 32 -11.43 9.82 -24.79
CA THR A 32 -10.10 9.80 -25.41
C THR A 32 -9.34 8.49 -25.22
N GLY A 33 -9.80 7.62 -24.31
CA GLY A 33 -9.05 6.45 -23.86
C GLY A 33 -7.87 6.78 -22.95
N PHE A 34 -7.60 8.07 -22.66
CA PHE A 34 -6.48 8.49 -21.85
C PHE A 34 -6.86 8.67 -20.38
N HIS A 35 -6.12 7.99 -19.50
CA HIS A 35 -6.29 8.14 -18.05
C HIS A 35 -5.34 9.18 -17.50
N THR A 36 -5.85 10.32 -17.10
CA THR A 36 -5.06 11.52 -16.72
C THR A 36 -4.12 11.30 -15.52
N LEU A 37 -4.56 10.56 -14.50
CA LEU A 37 -3.73 10.28 -13.31
C LEU A 37 -2.68 9.18 -13.57
N LEU A 38 -3.02 8.16 -14.37
CA LEU A 38 -2.08 7.12 -14.77
C LEU A 38 -1.12 7.62 -15.85
N LYS A 39 -1.53 8.67 -16.60
CA LYS A 39 -0.82 9.24 -17.75
C LYS A 39 -0.52 8.20 -18.84
N ARG A 40 -1.49 7.33 -19.11
CA ARG A 40 -1.39 6.28 -20.12
C ARG A 40 -2.71 6.15 -20.89
N GLN A 41 -2.57 5.73 -22.15
CA GLN A 41 -3.71 5.24 -22.92
C GLN A 41 -4.15 3.90 -22.34
N LEU A 42 -5.43 3.76 -22.03
CA LEU A 42 -6.01 2.48 -21.61
C LEU A 42 -6.24 1.57 -22.85
N PRO A 43 -6.39 0.25 -22.67
CA PRO A 43 -6.72 -0.66 -23.75
C PRO A 43 -7.93 -0.17 -24.55
N LYS A 44 -7.84 -0.20 -25.89
CA LYS A 44 -8.87 0.35 -26.79
C LYS A 44 -10.17 -0.47 -26.82
N ALA A 45 -10.09 -1.73 -26.45
CA ALA A 45 -11.22 -2.65 -26.43
C ALA A 45 -11.38 -3.31 -25.08
N GLY A 46 -12.59 -3.75 -24.76
CA GLY A 46 -12.87 -4.48 -23.52
C GLY A 46 -13.07 -3.62 -22.28
N ILE A 47 -13.08 -2.28 -22.41
CA ILE A 47 -13.30 -1.38 -21.27
C ILE A 47 -14.56 -0.54 -21.48
N GLU A 48 -15.38 -0.49 -20.45
CA GLU A 48 -16.51 0.41 -20.30
C GLU A 48 -16.26 1.35 -19.10
N TYR A 49 -16.77 2.59 -19.18
CA TYR A 49 -16.53 3.62 -18.18
C TYR A 49 -17.84 4.10 -17.56
N TYR A 50 -17.90 4.10 -16.24
CA TYR A 50 -19.08 4.48 -15.46
C TYR A 50 -18.75 5.57 -14.45
N GLN A 51 -19.66 6.51 -14.28
CA GLN A 51 -19.66 7.38 -13.12
C GLN A 51 -20.25 6.64 -11.92
N ILE A 52 -20.03 7.15 -10.71
CA ILE A 52 -20.47 6.48 -9.48
C ILE A 52 -21.99 6.25 -9.42
N GLU A 53 -22.76 7.14 -10.04
CA GLU A 53 -24.22 7.05 -10.08
C GLU A 53 -24.72 5.81 -10.85
N ASP A 54 -23.90 5.29 -11.75
CA ASP A 54 -24.19 4.09 -12.55
C ASP A 54 -23.52 2.83 -11.98
N VAL A 55 -23.03 2.85 -10.75
CA VAL A 55 -22.33 1.71 -10.13
C VAL A 55 -23.16 0.42 -10.15
N ASN A 56 -24.46 0.49 -9.95
CA ASN A 56 -25.35 -0.67 -10.00
C ASN A 56 -25.37 -1.32 -11.38
N LYS A 57 -25.31 -0.52 -12.47
CA LYS A 57 -25.19 -1.04 -13.84
C LYS A 57 -23.85 -1.72 -14.06
N ALA A 58 -22.78 -1.15 -13.44
CA ALA A 58 -21.46 -1.74 -13.56
C ALA A 58 -21.33 -3.04 -12.74
N LEU A 59 -22.09 -3.20 -11.66
CA LEU A 59 -22.12 -4.43 -10.85
C LEU A 59 -23.00 -5.53 -11.44
N ASP A 60 -23.96 -5.19 -12.29
CA ASP A 60 -24.87 -6.16 -12.88
C ASP A 60 -24.11 -7.17 -13.76
N GLY A 61 -24.18 -8.45 -13.40
CA GLY A 61 -23.46 -9.53 -14.09
C GLY A 61 -21.92 -9.42 -14.00
N ALA A 62 -21.38 -8.75 -12.98
CA ALA A 62 -19.95 -8.76 -12.72
C ALA A 62 -19.53 -10.07 -12.04
N ASP A 63 -18.42 -10.65 -12.48
CA ASP A 63 -17.82 -11.86 -11.89
C ASP A 63 -16.85 -11.56 -10.76
N VAL A 64 -16.25 -10.37 -10.77
CA VAL A 64 -15.26 -9.90 -9.75
C VAL A 64 -15.41 -8.40 -9.55
N VAL A 65 -15.30 -7.94 -8.32
CA VAL A 65 -15.18 -6.50 -7.99
C VAL A 65 -13.78 -6.20 -7.53
N ILE A 66 -13.17 -5.14 -8.07
CA ILE A 66 -11.84 -4.68 -7.67
C ILE A 66 -11.98 -3.39 -6.86
N CYS A 67 -11.53 -3.40 -5.60
CA CYS A 67 -11.38 -2.20 -4.80
C CYS A 67 -10.05 -1.52 -5.13
N GLY A 68 -10.11 -0.40 -5.85
CA GLY A 68 -8.95 0.36 -6.29
C GLY A 68 -8.88 1.80 -5.74
N VAL A 69 -9.59 2.09 -4.66
CA VAL A 69 -9.53 3.40 -3.98
C VAL A 69 -8.19 3.59 -3.26
N SER A 70 -7.82 4.83 -2.95
CA SER A 70 -6.68 5.09 -2.05
C SER A 70 -7.02 4.68 -0.61
N SER A 71 -6.01 4.63 0.27
CA SER A 71 -6.22 4.36 1.71
C SER A 71 -7.20 5.33 2.39
N PHE A 72 -7.33 6.55 1.87
CA PHE A 72 -8.31 7.54 2.34
C PHE A 72 -9.75 7.26 1.87
N GLY A 73 -9.91 6.45 0.83
CA GLY A 73 -11.21 6.05 0.31
C GLY A 73 -11.74 4.74 0.89
N VAL A 74 -11.00 4.10 1.80
CA VAL A 74 -11.37 2.77 2.33
C VAL A 74 -12.67 2.80 3.11
N ASP A 75 -12.86 3.79 3.98
CA ASP A 75 -14.11 3.95 4.74
C ASP A 75 -15.27 4.25 3.81
N TRP A 76 -15.08 5.17 2.84
CA TRP A 76 -16.10 5.47 1.85
C TRP A 76 -16.50 4.22 1.04
N PHE A 77 -15.53 3.40 0.62
CA PHE A 77 -15.80 2.15 -0.10
C PHE A 77 -16.57 1.15 0.79
N ALA A 78 -16.17 1.03 2.05
CA ALA A 78 -16.81 0.14 3.01
C ALA A 78 -18.27 0.54 3.28
N ASP A 79 -18.56 1.82 3.34
CA ASP A 79 -19.89 2.33 3.68
C ASP A 79 -20.82 2.44 2.45
N ASN A 80 -20.28 2.69 1.24
CA ASN A 80 -21.09 2.97 0.05
C ASN A 80 -21.08 1.86 -1.01
N ILE A 81 -19.99 1.13 -1.15
CA ILE A 81 -19.83 0.13 -2.22
C ILE A 81 -19.94 -1.30 -1.69
N LEU A 82 -19.25 -1.61 -0.60
CA LEU A 82 -19.26 -2.95 -0.01
C LEU A 82 -20.68 -3.50 0.26
N PRO A 83 -21.67 -2.70 0.75
CA PRO A 83 -23.04 -3.17 0.97
C PRO A 83 -23.77 -3.59 -0.30
N ILE A 84 -23.48 -2.96 -1.44
CA ILE A 84 -24.19 -3.18 -2.71
C ILE A 84 -23.52 -4.21 -3.63
N ILE A 85 -22.31 -4.69 -3.30
CA ILE A 85 -21.68 -5.79 -4.06
C ILE A 85 -22.59 -7.03 -3.96
N PRO A 86 -22.96 -7.69 -5.07
CA PRO A 86 -23.76 -8.90 -5.02
C PRO A 86 -23.08 -10.03 -4.22
N GLU A 87 -23.87 -10.87 -3.58
CA GLU A 87 -23.36 -12.02 -2.83
C GLU A 87 -22.60 -13.00 -3.75
N ASN A 88 -21.63 -13.67 -3.18
CA ASN A 88 -20.78 -14.65 -3.84
C ASN A 88 -19.85 -14.11 -4.95
N ILE A 89 -19.83 -12.81 -5.19
CA ILE A 89 -18.85 -12.19 -6.09
C ILE A 89 -17.58 -11.88 -5.29
N PRO A 90 -16.40 -12.38 -5.70
CA PRO A 90 -15.15 -12.05 -5.01
C PRO A 90 -14.83 -10.56 -5.10
N LEU A 91 -14.43 -9.99 -3.96
CA LEU A 91 -13.80 -8.69 -3.88
C LEU A 91 -12.28 -8.87 -3.89
N LEU A 92 -11.58 -8.16 -4.79
CA LEU A 92 -10.12 -8.12 -4.84
C LEU A 92 -9.65 -6.69 -4.52
N SER A 93 -9.03 -6.49 -3.36
CA SER A 93 -8.48 -5.19 -2.96
C SER A 93 -7.05 -5.02 -3.45
N ILE A 94 -6.76 -3.86 -4.05
CA ILE A 94 -5.39 -3.45 -4.38
C ILE A 94 -4.88 -2.35 -3.43
N THR A 95 -5.73 -1.92 -2.49
CA THR A 95 -5.43 -0.86 -1.55
C THR A 95 -4.64 -1.42 -0.39
N LYS A 96 -3.45 -0.89 -0.16
CA LYS A 96 -2.51 -1.33 0.88
C LYS A 96 -2.64 -0.48 2.12
N GLY A 97 -2.66 -1.10 3.29
CA GLY A 97 -2.69 -0.39 4.57
C GLY A 97 -3.25 -1.22 5.70
N MET A 98 -3.14 -0.65 6.90
CA MET A 98 -3.68 -1.22 8.14
C MET A 98 -4.36 -0.15 8.97
N ILE A 99 -5.23 -0.61 9.86
CA ILE A 99 -5.93 0.20 10.86
C ILE A 99 -5.45 -0.27 12.23
N ASP A 100 -5.04 0.65 13.07
CA ASP A 100 -4.73 0.39 14.46
C ASP A 100 -6.00 0.50 15.31
N LEU A 101 -6.16 -0.43 16.24
CA LEU A 101 -7.26 -0.47 17.19
C LEU A 101 -6.83 0.08 18.55
N GLU A 102 -7.81 0.37 19.42
CA GLU A 102 -7.56 0.94 20.75
C GLU A 102 -6.68 0.07 21.66
N ASP A 103 -6.72 -1.25 21.45
CA ASP A 103 -5.89 -2.21 22.18
C ASP A 103 -4.47 -2.35 21.63
N GLY A 104 -4.13 -1.62 20.58
CA GLY A 104 -2.84 -1.66 19.89
C GLY A 104 -2.72 -2.74 18.82
N SER A 105 -3.74 -3.58 18.65
CA SER A 105 -3.76 -4.51 17.53
C SER A 105 -3.90 -3.77 16.19
N MET A 106 -3.36 -4.36 15.14
CA MET A 106 -3.41 -3.81 13.79
C MET A 106 -4.14 -4.78 12.87
N ILE A 107 -5.21 -4.30 12.23
CA ILE A 107 -5.99 -5.09 11.28
C ILE A 107 -5.75 -4.62 9.84
N THR A 108 -5.71 -5.57 8.93
CA THR A 108 -5.57 -5.33 7.49
C THR A 108 -6.88 -4.86 6.86
N TYR A 109 -6.84 -4.23 5.68
CA TYR A 109 -8.08 -3.81 5.02
C TYR A 109 -9.03 -4.97 4.69
N PRO A 110 -8.60 -6.18 4.27
CA PRO A 110 -9.51 -7.31 4.16
C PRO A 110 -10.23 -7.67 5.46
N GLN A 111 -9.53 -7.62 6.60
CA GLN A 111 -10.16 -7.83 7.92
C GLN A 111 -11.15 -6.71 8.26
N TYR A 112 -10.79 -5.47 7.97
CA TYR A 112 -11.67 -4.32 8.15
C TYR A 112 -12.94 -4.44 7.29
N PHE A 113 -12.83 -4.72 6.00
CA PHE A 113 -14.00 -4.93 5.14
C PHE A 113 -14.86 -6.09 5.64
N LYS A 114 -14.25 -7.17 6.12
CA LYS A 114 -14.99 -8.29 6.71
C LYS A 114 -15.78 -7.86 7.94
N SER A 115 -15.23 -7.00 8.79
CA SER A 115 -15.93 -6.47 9.97
C SER A 115 -17.10 -5.53 9.64
N LYS A 116 -17.10 -4.94 8.44
CA LYS A 116 -18.15 -4.04 7.93
C LYS A 116 -19.26 -4.76 7.17
N LEU A 117 -19.11 -6.06 6.88
CA LEU A 117 -20.16 -6.82 6.21
C LEU A 117 -21.42 -6.92 7.08
N ILE A 118 -22.57 -6.71 6.44
CA ILE A 118 -23.88 -6.95 7.07
C ILE A 118 -23.98 -8.43 7.47
N LEU A 119 -24.66 -8.69 8.59
CA LEU A 119 -24.82 -10.04 9.12
C LEU A 119 -25.31 -11.01 8.02
N ASN A 120 -24.58 -12.13 7.85
CA ASN A 120 -24.85 -13.18 6.85
C ASN A 120 -24.50 -12.87 5.39
N LYS A 121 -23.97 -11.69 5.06
CA LYS A 121 -23.50 -11.45 3.67
C LYS A 121 -22.27 -12.30 3.36
N LYS A 122 -22.36 -13.15 2.35
CA LYS A 122 -21.26 -14.00 1.88
C LYS A 122 -20.47 -13.27 0.81
N LEU A 123 -19.31 -12.77 1.16
CA LEU A 123 -18.38 -12.13 0.23
C LEU A 123 -16.97 -12.68 0.47
N SER A 124 -16.33 -13.19 -0.57
CA SER A 124 -14.91 -13.54 -0.52
C SER A 124 -14.08 -12.27 -0.68
N ILE A 125 -13.34 -11.90 0.37
CA ILE A 125 -12.49 -10.72 0.36
C ILE A 125 -11.05 -11.18 0.17
N ASN A 126 -10.43 -10.70 -0.90
CA ASN A 126 -9.08 -11.04 -1.33
C ASN A 126 -8.29 -9.75 -1.53
N ALA A 127 -6.96 -9.83 -1.57
CA ALA A 127 -6.11 -8.67 -1.77
C ALA A 127 -4.88 -8.99 -2.61
N ILE A 128 -4.18 -7.93 -3.06
CA ILE A 128 -2.94 -8.00 -3.83
C ILE A 128 -1.83 -7.33 -3.05
N GLY A 129 -0.78 -8.09 -2.74
CA GLY A 129 0.46 -7.57 -2.18
C GLY A 129 1.64 -7.70 -3.14
N GLY A 130 2.67 -6.88 -2.96
CA GLY A 130 3.94 -6.98 -3.68
C GLY A 130 4.32 -5.76 -4.50
N PRO A 131 5.56 -5.76 -5.02
CA PRO A 131 6.11 -4.66 -5.80
C PRO A 131 5.44 -4.55 -7.16
N CYS A 132 4.62 -3.54 -7.33
CA CYS A 132 3.97 -3.23 -8.59
C CYS A 132 3.53 -1.77 -8.58
N THR A 133 4.13 -0.95 -9.41
CA THR A 133 3.66 0.40 -9.63
C THR A 133 2.67 0.42 -10.80
N SER A 134 1.66 1.28 -10.70
CA SER A 134 0.58 1.29 -11.70
C SER A 134 1.03 1.67 -13.11
N TYR A 135 2.04 2.54 -13.21
CA TYR A 135 2.57 2.97 -14.51
C TYR A 135 3.44 1.90 -15.15
N GLU A 136 4.26 1.19 -14.37
CA GLU A 136 5.09 0.09 -14.88
C GLU A 136 4.23 -1.10 -15.33
N LEU A 137 3.17 -1.44 -14.57
CA LEU A 137 2.20 -2.45 -15.01
C LEU A 137 1.52 -2.04 -16.32
N ALA A 138 1.14 -0.77 -16.48
CA ALA A 138 0.56 -0.27 -17.73
C ALA A 138 1.57 -0.27 -18.90
N ASP A 139 2.86 -0.09 -18.60
CA ASP A 139 3.96 -0.18 -19.57
C ASP A 139 4.39 -1.64 -19.82
N LYS A 140 3.72 -2.61 -19.17
CA LYS A 140 3.99 -4.06 -19.30
C LYS A 140 5.37 -4.48 -18.80
N ASP A 141 5.90 -3.76 -17.80
CA ASP A 141 7.11 -4.19 -17.12
C ASP A 141 6.84 -5.35 -16.19
N ASN A 142 7.82 -6.25 -16.05
CA ASN A 142 7.69 -7.46 -15.29
C ASN A 142 7.42 -7.14 -13.81
N SER A 143 6.29 -7.59 -13.32
CA SER A 143 5.84 -7.41 -11.94
C SER A 143 5.53 -8.75 -11.29
N VAL A 144 6.04 -8.98 -10.09
CA VAL A 144 5.77 -10.18 -9.29
C VAL A 144 4.94 -9.79 -8.08
N VAL A 145 3.73 -10.32 -7.97
CA VAL A 145 2.79 -10.00 -6.89
C VAL A 145 2.25 -11.28 -6.24
N THR A 146 1.63 -11.12 -5.08
CA THR A 146 0.93 -12.19 -4.39
C THR A 146 -0.53 -11.83 -4.25
N PHE A 147 -1.43 -12.67 -4.76
CA PHE A 147 -2.85 -12.60 -4.44
C PHE A 147 -3.10 -13.39 -3.16
N CYS A 148 -3.75 -12.79 -2.19
CA CYS A 148 -4.07 -13.45 -0.93
C CYS A 148 -5.57 -13.43 -0.63
N GLY A 149 -6.03 -14.52 0.00
CA GLY A 149 -7.43 -14.73 0.35
C GLY A 149 -7.57 -16.07 1.08
N TYR A 150 -8.70 -16.30 1.71
CA TYR A 150 -8.91 -17.52 2.52
C TYR A 150 -9.29 -18.76 1.70
N ASP A 151 -9.67 -18.60 0.41
CA ASP A 151 -10.07 -19.68 -0.48
C ASP A 151 -9.13 -19.77 -1.68
N ILE A 152 -8.34 -20.86 -1.73
CA ILE A 152 -7.38 -21.08 -2.80
C ILE A 152 -8.03 -21.30 -4.17
N VAL A 153 -9.28 -21.77 -4.21
CA VAL A 153 -10.01 -21.98 -5.46
C VAL A 153 -10.35 -20.62 -6.08
N ILE A 154 -10.83 -19.69 -5.25
CA ILE A 154 -11.10 -18.31 -5.68
C ILE A 154 -9.79 -17.62 -6.10
N LEU A 155 -8.70 -17.81 -5.36
CA LEU A 155 -7.40 -17.23 -5.73
C LEU A 155 -6.90 -17.74 -7.08
N ARG A 156 -7.08 -19.03 -7.41
CA ARG A 156 -6.71 -19.59 -8.71
C ARG A 156 -7.56 -19.00 -9.84
N MET A 157 -8.85 -18.83 -9.61
CA MET A 157 -9.74 -18.14 -10.54
C MET A 157 -9.30 -16.70 -10.77
N LEU A 158 -9.06 -15.93 -9.68
CA LEU A 158 -8.57 -14.56 -9.78
C LEU A 158 -7.23 -14.47 -10.52
N LYS A 159 -6.29 -15.40 -10.24
CA LYS A 159 -5.03 -15.47 -10.96
C LYS A 159 -5.24 -15.63 -12.46
N SER A 160 -6.11 -16.53 -12.89
CA SER A 160 -6.37 -16.79 -14.32
C SER A 160 -6.93 -15.59 -15.07
N LEU A 161 -7.57 -14.64 -14.37
CA LEU A 161 -8.10 -13.40 -14.97
C LEU A 161 -7.00 -12.36 -15.29
N PHE A 162 -5.87 -12.41 -14.57
CA PHE A 162 -4.87 -11.33 -14.61
C PHE A 162 -3.46 -11.78 -14.95
N GLU A 163 -3.13 -13.08 -14.82
CA GLU A 163 -1.77 -13.56 -15.13
C GLU A 163 -1.43 -13.30 -16.60
N SER A 164 -0.25 -12.75 -16.85
CA SER A 164 0.22 -12.43 -18.20
C SER A 164 1.73 -12.61 -18.31
N PRO A 165 2.35 -12.51 -19.51
CA PRO A 165 3.80 -12.62 -19.66
C PRO A 165 4.62 -11.62 -18.85
N TYR A 166 4.00 -10.55 -18.34
CA TYR A 166 4.64 -9.50 -17.53
C TYR A 166 4.03 -9.32 -16.14
N TYR A 167 2.93 -10.01 -15.82
CA TYR A 167 2.27 -9.93 -14.51
C TYR A 167 2.21 -11.32 -13.88
N HIS A 168 3.17 -11.60 -13.02
CA HIS A 168 3.41 -12.90 -12.40
C HIS A 168 2.74 -12.95 -11.03
N ILE A 169 1.85 -13.93 -10.82
CA ILE A 169 0.99 -13.99 -9.64
C ILE A 169 1.28 -15.24 -8.82
N SER A 170 1.79 -15.04 -7.61
CA SER A 170 1.82 -16.05 -6.54
C SER A 170 0.51 -16.06 -5.77
N LEU A 171 0.19 -17.17 -5.09
CA LEU A 171 -1.02 -17.29 -4.27
C LEU A 171 -0.65 -17.57 -2.82
N SER A 172 -1.39 -16.96 -1.89
CA SER A 172 -1.21 -17.16 -0.45
C SER A 172 -2.54 -17.17 0.29
N THR A 173 -2.71 -18.10 1.23
CA THR A 173 -3.84 -18.07 2.17
C THR A 173 -3.53 -17.27 3.44
N ASP A 174 -2.33 -16.77 3.59
CA ASP A 174 -1.91 -15.89 4.68
C ASP A 174 -2.24 -14.43 4.36
N VAL A 175 -3.51 -14.06 4.48
CA VAL A 175 -4.00 -12.70 4.20
C VAL A 175 -3.35 -11.68 5.13
N VAL A 176 -3.23 -12.01 6.41
CA VAL A 176 -2.67 -11.10 7.42
C VAL A 176 -1.20 -10.83 7.14
N GLY A 177 -0.42 -11.88 6.87
CA GLY A 177 1.00 -11.74 6.59
C GLY A 177 1.29 -10.97 5.32
N VAL A 178 0.60 -11.26 4.22
CA VAL A 178 0.78 -10.55 2.94
C VAL A 178 0.40 -9.08 3.07
N GLU A 179 -0.76 -8.78 3.62
CA GLU A 179 -1.25 -7.40 3.73
C GLU A 179 -0.43 -6.57 4.73
N CYS A 180 -0.03 -7.14 5.87
CA CYS A 180 0.89 -6.49 6.81
C CYS A 180 2.22 -6.17 6.13
N ALA A 181 2.81 -7.14 5.42
CA ALA A 181 4.08 -6.98 4.73
C ALA A 181 4.09 -5.77 3.78
N VAL A 182 3.03 -5.60 3.00
CA VAL A 182 2.96 -4.52 2.00
C VAL A 182 2.43 -3.20 2.57
N ALA A 183 1.71 -3.19 3.68
CA ALA A 183 1.26 -1.98 4.34
C ALA A 183 2.43 -1.21 4.96
N LEU A 184 3.31 -1.92 5.64
CA LEU A 184 4.44 -1.35 6.40
C LEU A 184 5.48 -0.65 5.54
N LYS A 185 5.65 -1.07 4.28
CA LYS A 185 6.68 -0.51 3.39
C LYS A 185 6.69 1.02 3.33
N ASN A 186 5.50 1.65 3.34
CA ASN A 186 5.41 3.11 3.21
C ASN A 186 5.95 3.83 4.45
N ALA A 187 5.76 3.29 5.66
CA ALA A 187 6.33 3.85 6.87
C ALA A 187 7.86 3.76 6.84
N TYR A 188 8.39 2.60 6.47
CA TYR A 188 9.83 2.36 6.47
C TYR A 188 10.56 2.97 5.27
N ALA A 189 9.93 3.06 4.09
CA ALA A 189 10.50 3.78 2.97
C ALA A 189 10.68 5.27 3.28
N LEU A 190 9.83 5.84 4.13
CA LEU A 190 10.02 7.19 4.66
C LEU A 190 11.32 7.27 5.47
N GLY A 191 11.54 6.32 6.39
CA GLY A 191 12.76 6.21 7.19
C GLY A 191 14.04 6.07 6.34
N VAL A 192 14.03 5.19 5.32
CA VAL A 192 15.18 5.04 4.40
C VAL A 192 15.44 6.33 3.63
N SER A 193 14.37 7.02 3.21
CA SER A 193 14.49 8.25 2.41
C SER A 193 15.00 9.45 3.21
N LEU A 194 14.99 9.41 4.55
CA LEU A 194 15.67 10.40 5.39
C LEU A 194 17.17 10.48 5.05
N ALA A 195 17.83 9.32 4.88
CA ALA A 195 19.25 9.28 4.53
C ALA A 195 19.55 9.92 3.17
N ILE A 196 18.62 9.87 2.24
CA ILE A 196 18.75 10.53 0.93
C ILE A 196 18.79 12.06 1.14
N GLY A 197 17.80 12.57 1.88
CA GLY A 197 17.72 14.01 2.17
C GLY A 197 18.90 14.52 2.99
N LEU A 198 19.31 13.79 4.01
CA LEU A 198 20.50 14.13 4.83
C LEU A 198 21.78 14.19 3.99
N ALA A 199 21.98 13.27 3.06
CA ALA A 199 23.15 13.22 2.20
C ALA A 199 23.16 14.35 1.15
N ILE A 200 21.99 14.67 0.58
CA ILE A 200 21.85 15.75 -0.38
C ILE A 200 21.98 17.12 0.28
N GLY A 201 21.56 17.23 1.54
CA GLY A 201 21.55 18.49 2.30
C GLY A 201 20.42 19.45 1.90
N ALA A 202 20.19 20.46 2.72
CA ALA A 202 19.10 21.41 2.55
C ALA A 202 19.23 22.26 1.27
N ASP A 203 20.46 22.53 0.82
CA ASP A 203 20.77 23.31 -0.37
C ASP A 203 20.89 22.47 -1.65
N GLY A 204 20.80 21.13 -1.53
CA GLY A 204 20.95 20.20 -2.65
C GLY A 204 22.38 20.02 -3.17
N SER A 205 23.40 20.49 -2.46
CA SER A 205 24.81 20.45 -2.90
C SER A 205 25.51 19.11 -2.65
N GLY A 206 24.90 18.24 -1.83
CA GLY A 206 25.47 16.95 -1.48
C GLY A 206 25.13 15.84 -2.49
N HIS A 207 25.63 14.64 -2.20
CA HIS A 207 25.46 13.45 -3.01
C HIS A 207 24.76 12.33 -2.25
N GLU A 208 24.04 11.47 -2.93
CA GLU A 208 23.44 10.28 -2.32
C GLU A 208 24.52 9.34 -1.76
N HIS A 209 24.35 8.93 -0.50
CA HIS A 209 25.21 7.96 0.18
C HIS A 209 24.46 6.64 0.38
N TYR A 210 24.94 5.57 -0.22
CA TYR A 210 24.24 4.30 -0.24
C TYR A 210 24.41 3.46 1.03
N ASN A 211 25.52 3.64 1.81
CA ASN A 211 25.74 2.88 3.05
C ASN A 211 24.67 3.18 4.09
N SER A 212 24.34 4.45 4.30
CA SER A 212 23.28 4.85 5.23
C SER A 212 21.90 4.40 4.77
N GLN A 213 21.60 4.50 3.47
CA GLN A 213 20.36 3.98 2.89
C GLN A 213 20.25 2.47 3.09
N ALA A 214 21.33 1.71 2.84
CA ALA A 214 21.37 0.27 3.04
C ALA A 214 21.21 -0.11 4.51
N GLY A 215 21.86 0.61 5.44
CA GLY A 215 21.71 0.40 6.88
C GLY A 215 20.26 0.61 7.35
N LEU A 216 19.63 1.69 6.90
CA LEU A 216 18.22 1.97 7.22
C LEU A 216 17.27 0.96 6.55
N PHE A 217 17.58 0.51 5.33
CA PHE A 217 16.82 -0.55 4.68
C PHE A 217 16.89 -1.86 5.47
N GLY A 218 18.08 -2.28 5.89
CA GLY A 218 18.28 -3.47 6.73
C GLY A 218 17.52 -3.39 8.06
N GLN A 219 17.61 -2.24 8.74
CA GLN A 219 16.84 -1.99 9.98
C GLN A 219 15.33 -2.02 9.70
N SER A 220 14.88 -1.45 8.60
CA SER A 220 13.47 -1.51 8.19
C SER A 220 12.98 -2.94 8.05
N VAL A 221 13.73 -3.79 7.36
CA VAL A 221 13.39 -5.22 7.16
C VAL A 221 13.33 -5.96 8.51
N LYS A 222 14.27 -5.67 9.42
CA LYS A 222 14.28 -6.25 10.78
C LYS A 222 13.04 -5.88 11.59
N GLU A 223 12.66 -4.60 11.60
CA GLU A 223 11.46 -4.13 12.32
C GLU A 223 10.17 -4.61 11.67
N MET A 224 10.09 -4.62 10.33
CA MET A 224 8.94 -5.18 9.61
C MET A 224 8.74 -6.67 9.88
N LYS A 225 9.83 -7.44 9.98
CA LYS A 225 9.77 -8.87 10.37
C LYS A 225 9.14 -9.02 11.75
N HIS A 226 9.58 -8.22 12.72
CA HIS A 226 9.04 -8.27 14.08
C HIS A 226 7.54 -7.87 14.11
N LEU A 227 7.13 -6.85 13.34
CA LEU A 227 5.72 -6.48 13.23
C LEU A 227 4.88 -7.59 12.59
N LEU A 228 5.42 -8.28 11.58
CA LEU A 228 4.78 -9.46 10.97
C LEU A 228 4.51 -10.55 12.01
N GLU A 229 5.48 -10.86 12.87
CA GLU A 229 5.35 -11.84 13.95
C GLU A 229 4.25 -11.42 14.95
N ILE A 230 4.20 -10.13 15.32
CA ILE A 230 3.20 -9.58 16.26
C ILE A 230 1.77 -9.73 15.73
N VAL A 231 1.54 -9.48 14.46
CA VAL A 231 0.20 -9.62 13.85
C VAL A 231 -0.17 -11.06 13.49
N GLY A 232 0.75 -12.02 13.71
CA GLY A 232 0.52 -13.42 13.40
C GLY A 232 0.66 -13.77 11.91
N GLY A 233 1.37 -12.97 11.14
CA GLY A 233 1.71 -13.24 9.75
C GLY A 233 2.89 -14.20 9.61
N GLY A 234 2.91 -14.99 8.53
CA GLY A 234 4.01 -15.91 8.25
C GLY A 234 5.32 -15.19 7.92
N GLU A 235 6.43 -15.67 8.50
CA GLU A 235 7.77 -15.07 8.36
C GLU A 235 8.21 -14.94 6.89
N GLN A 236 7.80 -15.87 6.02
CA GLN A 236 8.15 -15.85 4.59
C GLN A 236 7.69 -14.57 3.86
N ASN A 237 6.68 -13.86 4.38
CA ASN A 237 6.19 -12.62 3.78
C ASN A 237 7.18 -11.44 3.91
N ILE A 238 8.26 -11.59 4.69
CA ILE A 238 9.32 -10.57 4.77
C ILE A 238 10.00 -10.34 3.42
N ILE A 239 10.07 -11.35 2.57
CA ILE A 239 10.65 -11.24 1.21
C ILE A 239 9.78 -10.30 0.37
N LEU A 240 8.45 -10.45 0.46
CA LEU A 240 7.48 -9.60 -0.21
C LEU A 240 7.57 -8.15 0.29
N SER A 241 7.70 -7.99 1.61
CA SER A 241 7.88 -6.71 2.28
C SER A 241 9.13 -5.98 1.81
N ALA A 242 10.27 -6.68 1.78
CA ALA A 242 11.56 -6.13 1.34
C ALA A 242 11.53 -5.72 -0.14
N GLY A 243 10.94 -6.53 -1.01
CA GLY A 243 10.80 -6.20 -2.44
C GLY A 243 9.93 -4.97 -2.67
N ASP A 244 8.79 -4.88 -1.97
CA ASP A 244 7.89 -3.71 -2.09
C ASP A 244 8.50 -2.45 -1.44
N LEU A 245 9.30 -2.59 -0.37
CA LEU A 245 10.10 -1.50 0.21
C LEU A 245 11.14 -1.00 -0.79
N TYR A 246 11.88 -1.92 -1.45
CA TYR A 246 12.89 -1.59 -2.44
C TYR A 246 12.33 -0.66 -3.52
N VAL A 247 11.27 -1.07 -4.21
CA VAL A 247 10.62 -0.24 -5.25
C VAL A 247 10.16 1.11 -4.70
N THR A 248 9.68 1.16 -3.46
CA THR A 248 9.14 2.38 -2.85
C THR A 248 10.24 3.39 -2.48
N VAL A 249 11.43 2.91 -2.16
CA VAL A 249 12.60 3.78 -1.88
C VAL A 249 13.15 4.42 -3.16
N PHE A 250 13.09 3.75 -4.30
CA PHE A 250 13.60 4.32 -5.56
C PHE A 250 12.67 5.32 -6.23
N GLY A 251 11.39 5.35 -5.87
CA GLY A 251 10.45 6.24 -6.52
C GLY A 251 9.21 6.58 -5.70
N GLY A 252 8.41 7.46 -6.24
CA GLY A 252 7.09 7.76 -5.73
C GLY A 252 7.03 8.83 -4.62
N ARG A 253 5.85 8.91 -4.03
CA ARG A 253 5.47 9.97 -3.08
C ARG A 253 6.19 9.87 -1.75
N THR A 254 6.33 8.67 -1.23
CA THR A 254 6.98 8.41 0.06
C THR A 254 8.46 8.83 0.05
N ARG A 255 9.20 8.52 -1.03
CA ARG A 255 10.58 8.98 -1.20
C ARG A 255 10.67 10.50 -1.12
N LYS A 256 9.78 11.22 -1.82
CA LYS A 256 9.78 12.69 -1.81
C LYS A 256 9.59 13.27 -0.41
N VAL A 257 8.64 12.75 0.36
CA VAL A 257 8.41 13.17 1.75
C VAL A 257 9.65 12.94 2.61
N GLY A 258 10.17 11.70 2.62
CA GLY A 258 11.34 11.36 3.42
C GLY A 258 12.58 12.16 3.05
N THR A 259 12.79 12.43 1.75
CA THR A 259 13.88 13.29 1.28
C THR A 259 13.76 14.71 1.82
N LEU A 260 12.56 15.32 1.74
CA LEU A 260 12.34 16.68 2.29
C LEU A 260 12.57 16.73 3.80
N LEU A 261 12.05 15.76 4.55
CA LEU A 261 12.29 15.66 5.98
C LEU A 261 13.79 15.50 6.29
N GLY A 262 14.50 14.67 5.53
CA GLY A 262 15.94 14.50 5.65
C GLY A 262 16.74 15.77 5.32
N GLN A 263 16.23 16.61 4.43
CA GLN A 263 16.80 17.93 4.13
C GLN A 263 16.54 18.98 5.22
N GLY A 264 15.78 18.63 6.26
CA GLY A 264 15.48 19.51 7.38
C GLY A 264 14.18 20.30 7.25
N PHE A 265 13.36 20.04 6.22
CA PHE A 265 12.02 20.63 6.15
C PHE A 265 11.11 20.01 7.20
N SER A 266 10.23 20.82 7.79
CA SER A 266 9.18 20.32 8.68
C SER A 266 8.16 19.49 7.89
N ILE A 267 7.31 18.75 8.61
CA ILE A 267 6.23 17.98 8.00
C ILE A 267 5.24 18.89 7.28
N GLU A 268 4.92 20.06 7.84
CA GLU A 268 4.02 21.07 7.27
C GLU A 268 4.59 21.66 5.96
N GLU A 269 5.88 21.99 5.97
CA GLU A 269 6.58 22.48 4.77
C GLU A 269 6.64 21.43 3.69
N SER A 270 6.92 20.18 4.04
CA SER A 270 6.94 19.03 3.13
C SER A 270 5.57 18.79 2.49
N ILE A 271 4.49 18.83 3.29
CA ILE A 271 3.10 18.73 2.80
C ILE A 271 2.78 19.87 1.84
N LYS A 272 3.18 21.10 2.17
CA LYS A 272 2.94 22.30 1.34
C LYS A 272 3.66 22.20 -0.01
N GLN A 273 4.88 21.69 -0.05
CA GLN A 273 5.64 21.49 -1.29
C GLN A 273 5.04 20.38 -2.16
N LEU A 274 4.42 19.38 -1.53
CA LEU A 274 3.83 18.22 -2.20
C LEU A 274 2.31 18.37 -2.41
N LYS A 275 1.82 19.58 -2.66
CA LYS A 275 0.39 19.84 -2.90
C LYS A 275 -0.22 18.86 -3.90
N GLY A 276 -1.40 18.31 -3.56
CA GLY A 276 -2.12 17.33 -4.38
C GLY A 276 -1.57 15.90 -4.31
N VAL A 277 -0.60 15.66 -3.43
CA VAL A 277 -0.03 14.32 -3.20
C VAL A 277 -0.64 13.71 -1.95
N THR A 278 -1.19 12.51 -2.08
CA THR A 278 -1.69 11.72 -0.95
C THR A 278 -0.53 11.20 -0.12
N LEU A 279 -0.52 11.48 1.19
CA LEU A 279 0.60 11.17 2.08
C LEU A 279 0.31 9.93 2.94
N GLU A 280 0.04 8.81 2.28
CA GLU A 280 -0.25 7.52 2.94
C GLU A 280 0.85 7.06 3.89
N SER A 281 2.12 7.40 3.58
CA SER A 281 3.28 7.06 4.42
C SER A 281 3.22 7.68 5.81
N ILE A 282 2.74 8.91 5.93
CA ILE A 282 2.57 9.60 7.22
C ILE A 282 1.51 8.87 8.05
N VAL A 283 0.37 8.56 7.44
CA VAL A 283 -0.74 7.89 8.12
C VAL A 283 -0.32 6.52 8.64
N ILE A 284 0.31 5.70 7.80
CA ILE A 284 0.71 4.34 8.21
C ILE A 284 1.84 4.37 9.25
N ALA A 285 2.80 5.28 9.15
CA ALA A 285 3.86 5.44 10.15
C ALA A 285 3.28 5.80 11.52
N THR A 286 2.41 6.81 11.57
CA THR A 286 1.74 7.25 12.81
C THR A 286 0.85 6.15 13.40
N ARG A 287 0.03 5.47 12.60
CA ARG A 287 -0.83 4.35 13.05
C ARG A 287 0.00 3.21 13.62
N THR A 288 1.04 2.77 12.90
CA THR A 288 1.90 1.66 13.33
C THR A 288 2.63 2.02 14.63
N ALA A 289 3.20 3.22 14.72
CA ALA A 289 3.88 3.69 15.93
C ALA A 289 2.92 3.78 17.13
N ARG A 290 1.68 4.25 16.92
CA ARG A 290 0.66 4.30 17.97
C ARG A 290 0.30 2.90 18.46
N GLY A 291 0.07 1.95 17.57
CA GLY A 291 -0.17 0.55 17.91
C GLY A 291 0.97 -0.04 18.72
N VAL A 292 2.22 0.15 18.28
CA VAL A 292 3.42 -0.31 19.00
C VAL A 292 3.53 0.31 20.39
N ARG A 293 3.21 1.61 20.56
CA ARG A 293 3.20 2.25 21.88
C ARG A 293 2.16 1.65 22.83
N VAL A 294 0.98 1.31 22.32
CA VAL A 294 -0.07 0.64 23.12
C VAL A 294 0.39 -0.75 23.52
N LEU A 295 0.93 -1.54 22.58
CA LEU A 295 1.46 -2.88 22.86
C LEU A 295 2.62 -2.84 23.87
N ALA A 296 3.48 -1.81 23.80
CA ALA A 296 4.55 -1.63 24.75
C ALA A 296 4.05 -1.31 26.16
N LYS A 297 3.02 -0.46 26.30
CA LYS A 297 2.37 -0.21 27.59
C LYS A 297 1.73 -1.46 28.19
N ARG A 298 1.30 -2.41 27.35
CA ARG A 298 0.78 -3.72 27.75
C ARG A 298 1.88 -4.75 28.05
N GLY A 299 3.15 -4.41 27.86
CA GLY A 299 4.28 -5.32 28.06
C GLY A 299 4.47 -6.41 27.01
N ILE A 300 3.81 -6.27 25.84
CA ILE A 300 3.87 -7.25 24.74
C ILE A 300 5.15 -7.06 23.91
N VAL A 301 5.58 -5.81 23.71
CA VAL A 301 6.79 -5.43 22.98
C VAL A 301 7.59 -4.39 23.73
N LYS A 302 8.82 -4.12 23.31
CA LYS A 302 9.62 -2.98 23.78
C LYS A 302 9.72 -1.94 22.68
N LEU A 303 9.63 -0.64 23.02
CA LEU A 303 9.83 0.43 22.04
C LEU A 303 11.25 0.40 21.43
N SER A 304 12.22 -0.10 22.19
CA SER A 304 13.60 -0.31 21.73
C SER A 304 13.72 -1.32 20.58
N ASP A 305 12.71 -2.14 20.34
CA ASP A 305 12.71 -3.11 19.24
C ASP A 305 12.35 -2.46 17.89
N PHE A 306 11.87 -1.19 17.94
CA PHE A 306 11.41 -0.40 16.78
C PHE A 306 12.05 0.99 16.72
N PRO A 307 13.38 1.10 16.84
CA PRO A 307 14.05 2.41 16.95
C PRO A 307 13.87 3.29 15.71
N LEU A 308 13.83 2.71 14.50
CA LEU A 308 13.63 3.47 13.27
C LEU A 308 12.18 3.96 13.15
N LEU A 309 11.19 3.10 13.41
CA LEU A 309 9.78 3.49 13.40
C LEU A 309 9.49 4.62 14.40
N MET A 310 10.04 4.49 15.64
CA MET A 310 9.86 5.51 16.66
C MET A 310 10.54 6.82 16.28
N HIS A 311 11.70 6.78 15.62
CA HIS A 311 12.37 7.97 15.12
C HIS A 311 11.55 8.68 14.03
N VAL A 312 11.05 7.92 13.05
CA VAL A 312 10.16 8.44 11.98
C VAL A 312 8.92 9.09 12.58
N ASP A 313 8.27 8.43 13.54
CA ASP A 313 7.08 8.97 14.22
C ASP A 313 7.39 10.24 15.01
N ASN A 314 8.53 10.30 15.68
CA ASN A 314 8.96 11.50 16.40
C ASN A 314 9.23 12.68 15.46
N ILE A 315 9.79 12.45 14.28
CA ILE A 315 9.95 13.50 13.25
C ILE A 315 8.56 14.02 12.82
N ILE A 316 7.62 13.11 12.55
CA ILE A 316 6.28 13.47 12.07
C ILE A 316 5.46 14.20 13.14
N ASN A 317 5.45 13.68 14.38
CA ASN A 317 4.50 14.08 15.41
C ASN A 317 5.09 14.89 16.57
N SER A 318 6.43 14.97 16.69
CA SER A 318 7.10 15.63 17.81
C SER A 318 8.20 16.61 17.39
N GLY A 319 8.42 16.80 16.09
CA GLY A 319 9.42 17.73 15.56
C GLY A 319 10.87 17.34 15.83
N ALA A 320 11.15 16.03 16.01
CA ALA A 320 12.52 15.54 16.15
C ALA A 320 13.32 15.82 14.87
N ALA A 321 14.62 16.08 15.01
CA ALA A 321 15.48 16.33 13.86
C ALA A 321 15.77 15.03 13.10
N ALA A 322 15.67 15.05 11.80
CA ALA A 322 15.93 13.88 10.94
C ALA A 322 17.39 13.40 11.05
N VAL A 323 18.32 14.30 11.37
CA VAL A 323 19.77 13.99 11.53
C VAL A 323 20.05 13.06 12.73
N ASP A 324 19.17 13.00 13.71
CA ASP A 324 19.35 12.24 14.95
C ASP A 324 18.97 10.76 14.80
N ILE A 325 19.24 10.17 13.64
CA ILE A 325 18.99 8.74 13.40
C ILE A 325 19.69 7.91 14.49
N PRO A 326 18.96 7.01 15.17
CA PRO A 326 19.47 6.29 16.33
C PRO A 326 20.35 5.08 15.93
N TRP A 327 21.45 5.31 15.20
CA TRP A 327 22.34 4.27 14.65
C TRP A 327 22.79 3.23 15.68
N LYS A 328 23.14 3.67 16.90
CA LYS A 328 23.56 2.76 17.98
C LYS A 328 22.46 1.79 18.43
N ALA A 329 21.20 2.21 18.31
CA ALA A 329 20.08 1.34 18.64
C ALA A 329 19.84 0.22 17.61
N PHE A 330 20.51 0.28 16.46
CA PHE A 330 20.44 -0.77 15.44
C PHE A 330 21.44 -1.89 15.68
N GLU A 331 22.44 -1.65 16.51
CA GLU A 331 23.45 -2.65 16.91
C GLU A 331 22.77 -3.80 17.67
N THR A 332 23.18 -5.01 17.39
CA THR A 332 22.71 -6.21 18.08
C THR A 332 23.90 -7.05 18.48
N GLU A 333 24.02 -7.33 19.77
CA GLU A 333 24.90 -8.37 20.27
C GLU A 333 24.13 -9.71 20.24
N LYS A 334 24.64 -10.67 19.45
CA LYS A 334 24.22 -12.06 19.52
C LYS A 334 25.40 -12.82 20.11
N ILE A 335 25.30 -13.15 21.39
CA ILE A 335 26.24 -14.06 22.08
C ILE A 335 25.74 -15.49 21.95
#